data_5bc710ddc7b0592ce8007468a765dd3e
#
_entry.id   5bc710ddc7b0592ce8007468a765dd3e
#
_cell.length_a   1.000
_cell.length_b   1.000
_cell.length_c   1.000
_cell.angle_alpha   90.00
_cell.angle_beta   90.00
_cell.angle_gamma   90.00
#
_symmetry.space_group_name_H-M   'P 1'
#
loop_
_entity.id
_entity.type
_entity.pdbx_description
1 polymer ?
#
loop_
_entity_poly.entity_id
_entity_poly.type
_entity_poly.pdbx_seq_one_letter_code
_entity_poly.pdbx_strand_id
1 'polypeptide(L)'
;MLAYYVRLALKSFRRTPGITALMIGAIALGISACIVTLTVYHAMAGNPIWWKNDVLYAVTLDSRDPPQPGASDVNGPPDQLSYADATYLYGSSIPRRKAIMITATGALSGAPGHSGAVLVHFRATSAGFFRMFDVPFEYGGPWNAAADQGPEPVIVLSRQENDKLFGGTDSVGRSILFDNHPFRIVGVLDQWNPQPTFYDMSQRSFGNASEAYVPFAWDAQLHIWPAGHMSCWGDADPHTYPQLIGANCVWILLWAELPDAASREHFQAYMDAYWAQQHKMGRFQRPRDNRLWPVDRWLTRHHVVTDNSKLLLRLAFAFLAVCLINTVGIELTKFLRAAPLTGVRRALGASRGHIFLQHLVETALIALIGSAIGLALSWAELDAIQALYAGSKDAYGLLAHFDPLGVLWALALAALATLIAGLYPAWRIGRVPPALHLKSQ
;
A
#
# COMPACT_ATOMS: atom_id res chain seq x y z
N MET A 1 -17.81 30.55 -31.82
CA MET A 1 -18.99 30.06 -31.08
C MET A 1 -18.66 29.70 -29.63
N LEU A 2 -17.68 28.82 -29.36
CA LEU A 2 -17.33 28.39 -28.00
C LEU A 2 -16.97 29.58 -27.07
N ALA A 3 -16.10 30.51 -27.52
CA ALA A 3 -15.71 31.68 -26.74
C ALA A 3 -16.92 32.59 -26.34
N TYR A 4 -17.95 32.65 -27.16
CA TYR A 4 -19.17 33.34 -26.84
C TYR A 4 -19.96 32.67 -25.71
N TYR A 5 -20.07 31.30 -25.72
CA TYR A 5 -20.74 30.58 -24.66
C TYR A 5 -19.98 30.66 -23.34
N VAL A 6 -18.65 30.60 -23.37
CA VAL A 6 -17.80 30.80 -22.19
C VAL A 6 -18.04 32.18 -21.55
N ARG A 7 -18.10 33.25 -22.37
CA ARG A 7 -18.44 34.63 -21.86
C ARG A 7 -19.82 34.67 -21.23
N LEU A 8 -20.80 33.98 -21.84
CA LEU A 8 -22.16 33.90 -21.26
C LEU A 8 -22.19 33.17 -19.94
N ALA A 9 -21.46 32.07 -19.82
CA ALA A 9 -21.33 31.29 -18.59
C ALA A 9 -20.68 32.12 -17.47
N LEU A 10 -19.57 32.81 -17.75
CA LEU A 10 -18.92 33.71 -16.80
C LEU A 10 -19.84 34.85 -16.34
N LYS A 11 -20.67 35.42 -17.26
CA LYS A 11 -21.67 36.42 -16.90
C LYS A 11 -22.80 35.83 -16.03
N SER A 12 -23.17 34.54 -16.26
CA SER A 12 -24.12 33.80 -15.43
C SER A 12 -23.59 33.64 -14.00
N PHE A 13 -22.31 33.26 -13.85
CA PHE A 13 -21.64 33.07 -12.55
C PHE A 13 -21.66 34.36 -11.72
N ARG A 14 -21.44 35.53 -12.35
CA ARG A 14 -21.51 36.84 -11.69
C ARG A 14 -22.91 37.23 -11.25
N ARG A 15 -23.96 36.70 -11.87
CA ARG A 15 -25.36 37.00 -11.51
C ARG A 15 -25.86 36.16 -10.32
N THR A 16 -25.32 34.96 -10.13
CA THR A 16 -25.71 34.03 -9.07
C THR A 16 -24.44 33.46 -8.37
N PRO A 17 -23.61 34.32 -7.74
CA PRO A 17 -22.29 33.89 -7.25
C PRO A 17 -22.39 32.87 -6.12
N GLY A 18 -23.33 33.04 -5.18
CA GLY A 18 -23.52 32.12 -4.07
C GLY A 18 -23.93 30.71 -4.51
N ILE A 19 -24.87 30.63 -5.47
CA ILE A 19 -25.32 29.35 -6.02
C ILE A 19 -24.19 28.64 -6.79
N THR A 20 -23.46 29.39 -7.61
CA THR A 20 -22.33 28.87 -8.38
C THR A 20 -21.21 28.41 -7.46
N ALA A 21 -20.88 29.16 -6.41
CA ALA A 21 -19.88 28.79 -5.42
C ALA A 21 -20.28 27.49 -4.66
N LEU A 22 -21.55 27.34 -4.30
CA LEU A 22 -22.09 26.16 -3.64
C LEU A 22 -21.94 24.91 -4.54
N MET A 23 -22.26 25.02 -5.84
CA MET A 23 -22.13 23.94 -6.80
C MET A 23 -20.66 23.55 -6.99
N ILE A 24 -19.77 24.53 -7.19
CA ILE A 24 -18.32 24.29 -7.32
C ILE A 24 -17.78 23.65 -6.05
N GLY A 25 -18.16 24.15 -4.86
CA GLY A 25 -17.73 23.61 -3.58
C GLY A 25 -18.21 22.17 -3.35
N ALA A 26 -19.46 21.85 -3.68
CA ALA A 26 -20.00 20.50 -3.56
C ALA A 26 -19.23 19.50 -4.47
N ILE A 27 -18.96 19.89 -5.72
CA ILE A 27 -18.19 19.07 -6.66
C ILE A 27 -16.75 18.92 -6.16
N ALA A 28 -16.11 20.00 -5.72
CA ALA A 28 -14.73 19.97 -5.24
C ALA A 28 -14.56 19.04 -4.03
N LEU A 29 -15.44 19.11 -3.04
CA LEU A 29 -15.41 18.26 -1.86
C LEU A 29 -15.67 16.79 -2.22
N GLY A 30 -16.64 16.53 -3.10
CA GLY A 30 -16.93 15.16 -3.54
C GLY A 30 -15.75 14.52 -4.29
N ILE A 31 -15.09 15.28 -5.16
CA ILE A 31 -13.92 14.85 -5.92
C ILE A 31 -12.71 14.65 -4.98
N SER A 32 -12.44 15.60 -4.08
CA SER A 32 -11.35 15.52 -3.12
C SER A 32 -11.47 14.25 -2.27
N ALA A 33 -12.62 14.02 -1.66
CA ALA A 33 -12.87 12.81 -0.87
C ALA A 33 -12.64 11.51 -1.67
N CYS A 34 -13.08 11.46 -2.94
CA CYS A 34 -12.86 10.32 -3.80
C CYS A 34 -11.38 10.12 -4.14
N ILE A 35 -10.65 11.19 -4.49
CA ILE A 35 -9.23 11.11 -4.85
C ILE A 35 -8.41 10.61 -3.66
N VAL A 36 -8.58 11.23 -2.48
CA VAL A 36 -7.82 10.84 -1.27
C VAL A 36 -8.10 9.39 -0.91
N THR A 37 -9.37 9.00 -0.84
CA THR A 37 -9.74 7.62 -0.47
C THR A 37 -9.26 6.61 -1.50
N LEU A 38 -9.36 6.93 -2.80
CA LEU A 38 -8.91 6.04 -3.88
C LEU A 38 -7.38 5.91 -3.89
N THR A 39 -6.65 7.00 -3.65
CA THR A 39 -5.18 7.01 -3.56
C THR A 39 -4.70 6.10 -2.42
N VAL A 40 -5.26 6.29 -1.22
CA VAL A 40 -4.92 5.45 -0.06
C VAL A 40 -5.31 3.98 -0.32
N TYR A 41 -6.50 3.73 -0.88
CA TYR A 41 -6.94 2.38 -1.22
C TYR A 41 -6.01 1.70 -2.23
N HIS A 42 -5.60 2.40 -3.31
CA HIS A 42 -4.67 1.88 -4.31
C HIS A 42 -3.30 1.57 -3.72
N ALA A 43 -2.78 2.46 -2.86
CA ALA A 43 -1.52 2.23 -2.16
C ALA A 43 -1.59 0.99 -1.24
N MET A 44 -2.74 0.76 -0.59
CA MET A 44 -2.94 -0.45 0.24
C MET A 44 -3.14 -1.72 -0.59
N ALA A 45 -3.83 -1.63 -1.72
CA ALA A 45 -4.21 -2.78 -2.55
C ALA A 45 -3.12 -3.21 -3.53
N GLY A 46 -2.12 -2.38 -3.76
CA GLY A 46 -1.06 -2.64 -4.72
C GLY A 46 -0.17 -3.82 -4.31
N ASN A 47 0.20 -4.67 -5.29
CA ASN A 47 1.30 -5.60 -5.11
C ASN A 47 2.59 -4.89 -5.53
N PRO A 48 3.50 -4.54 -4.59
CA PRO A 48 4.68 -3.74 -4.91
C PRO A 48 5.74 -4.49 -5.73
N ILE A 49 5.55 -5.80 -5.96
CA ILE A 49 6.45 -6.64 -6.77
C ILE A 49 5.62 -7.50 -7.76
N TRP A 50 4.59 -6.89 -8.36
CA TRP A 50 3.64 -7.58 -9.23
C TRP A 50 4.30 -8.35 -10.38
N TRP A 51 5.47 -7.91 -10.89
CA TRP A 51 6.21 -8.56 -11.98
C TRP A 51 6.86 -9.89 -11.57
N LYS A 52 6.97 -10.15 -10.26
CA LYS A 52 7.46 -11.43 -9.72
C LYS A 52 6.38 -12.22 -8.99
N ASN A 53 5.12 -11.84 -9.12
CA ASN A 53 4.01 -12.49 -8.40
C ASN A 53 3.97 -14.01 -8.59
N ASP A 54 4.24 -14.48 -9.81
CA ASP A 54 4.12 -15.89 -10.19
C ASP A 54 5.38 -16.72 -9.90
N VAL A 55 6.42 -16.10 -9.37
CA VAL A 55 7.70 -16.77 -9.07
C VAL A 55 8.13 -16.67 -7.61
N LEU A 56 7.55 -15.72 -6.84
CA LEU A 56 7.83 -15.54 -5.42
C LEU A 56 6.74 -16.15 -4.55
N TYR A 57 7.15 -16.95 -3.59
CA TYR A 57 6.23 -17.64 -2.69
C TYR A 57 6.66 -17.50 -1.24
N ALA A 58 5.74 -17.02 -0.38
CA ALA A 58 5.86 -17.19 1.06
C ALA A 58 5.60 -18.66 1.42
N VAL A 59 6.46 -19.23 2.24
CA VAL A 59 6.44 -20.64 2.61
C VAL A 59 5.80 -20.78 3.99
N THR A 60 4.71 -21.54 4.08
CA THR A 60 4.05 -21.83 5.36
C THR A 60 3.83 -23.32 5.57
N LEU A 61 3.87 -23.74 6.83
CA LEU A 61 3.75 -25.12 7.25
C LEU A 61 3.03 -25.18 8.59
N ASP A 62 2.04 -26.07 8.73
CA ASP A 62 1.30 -26.17 9.99
C ASP A 62 2.00 -27.10 10.98
N SER A 63 2.81 -26.49 11.85
CA SER A 63 3.52 -27.14 12.94
C SER A 63 2.82 -27.02 14.30
N ARG A 64 1.58 -26.50 14.33
CA ARG A 64 0.83 -26.28 15.57
C ARG A 64 0.38 -27.59 16.20
N ASP A 65 0.23 -27.55 17.51
CA ASP A 65 -0.44 -28.63 18.25
C ASP A 65 -1.94 -28.66 17.93
N PRO A 66 -2.64 -29.79 18.13
CA PRO A 66 -4.08 -29.83 18.00
C PRO A 66 -4.76 -28.78 18.90
N PRO A 67 -5.86 -28.17 18.47
CA PRO A 67 -6.55 -27.20 19.28
C PRO A 67 -7.05 -27.85 20.56
N GLN A 68 -6.94 -27.12 21.68
CA GLN A 68 -7.52 -27.59 22.95
C GLN A 68 -9.05 -27.64 22.85
N PRO A 69 -9.72 -28.56 23.56
CA PRO A 69 -11.16 -28.63 23.54
C PRO A 69 -11.81 -27.29 23.94
N GLY A 70 -12.65 -26.72 23.04
CA GLY A 70 -13.32 -25.43 23.24
C GLY A 70 -12.51 -24.20 22.75
N ALA A 71 -11.29 -24.36 22.29
CA ALA A 71 -10.56 -23.27 21.64
C ALA A 71 -11.00 -23.11 20.17
N SER A 72 -11.12 -21.85 19.74
CA SER A 72 -11.36 -21.55 18.33
C SER A 72 -10.15 -21.98 17.49
N ASP A 73 -10.37 -22.82 16.51
CA ASP A 73 -9.30 -23.19 15.58
C ASP A 73 -9.04 -22.05 14.58
N VAL A 74 -7.80 -21.61 14.51
CA VAL A 74 -7.38 -20.61 13.54
C VAL A 74 -7.21 -21.28 12.18
N ASN A 75 -7.94 -20.82 11.19
CA ASN A 75 -7.89 -21.36 9.84
C ASN A 75 -6.52 -21.15 9.16
N GLY A 76 -5.99 -22.23 8.59
CA GLY A 76 -4.75 -22.25 7.83
C GLY A 76 -3.48 -22.34 8.67
N PRO A 77 -2.31 -22.56 8.03
CA PRO A 77 -1.02 -22.67 8.71
C PRO A 77 -0.57 -21.35 9.32
N PRO A 78 0.33 -21.33 10.31
CA PRO A 78 0.94 -20.10 10.77
C PRO A 78 1.74 -19.44 9.65
N ASP A 79 1.89 -18.11 9.73
CA ASP A 79 2.60 -17.34 8.71
C ASP A 79 4.13 -17.46 8.83
N GLN A 80 4.60 -17.93 9.97
CA GLN A 80 5.99 -18.09 10.33
C GLN A 80 6.31 -19.57 10.58
N LEU A 81 7.59 -19.90 10.56
CA LEU A 81 8.11 -21.24 10.78
C LEU A 81 8.91 -21.28 12.10
N SER A 82 9.03 -22.47 12.68
CA SER A 82 9.98 -22.69 13.77
C SER A 82 11.41 -22.69 13.23
N TYR A 83 12.39 -22.54 14.13
CA TYR A 83 13.81 -22.57 13.76
C TYR A 83 14.18 -23.86 13.03
N ALA A 84 13.75 -25.01 13.56
CA ALA A 84 14.03 -26.30 12.96
C ALA A 84 13.41 -26.44 11.57
N ASP A 85 12.16 -26.01 11.41
CA ASP A 85 11.44 -26.12 10.14
C ASP A 85 11.99 -25.18 9.08
N ALA A 86 12.25 -23.92 9.46
CA ALA A 86 12.79 -22.90 8.57
C ALA A 86 14.19 -23.29 8.07
N THR A 87 15.08 -23.73 8.96
CA THR A 87 16.46 -24.13 8.60
C THR A 87 16.47 -25.38 7.74
N TYR A 88 15.59 -26.37 8.01
CA TYR A 88 15.46 -27.56 7.17
C TYR A 88 15.01 -27.19 5.75
N LEU A 89 13.93 -26.43 5.62
CA LEU A 89 13.41 -26.02 4.31
C LEU A 89 14.37 -25.08 3.57
N TYR A 90 15.08 -24.22 4.30
CA TYR A 90 16.13 -23.38 3.73
C TYR A 90 17.29 -24.22 3.17
N GLY A 91 17.57 -25.41 3.70
CA GLY A 91 18.57 -26.35 3.19
C GLY A 91 18.26 -26.90 1.78
N SER A 92 17.01 -26.81 1.29
CA SER A 92 16.63 -27.32 -0.04
C SER A 92 17.38 -26.62 -1.18
N SER A 93 17.80 -27.36 -2.21
CA SER A 93 18.40 -26.83 -3.44
C SER A 93 17.39 -26.58 -4.58
N ILE A 94 16.10 -26.88 -4.36
CA ILE A 94 15.06 -26.77 -5.39
C ILE A 94 14.76 -25.33 -5.77
N PRO A 95 14.55 -24.38 -4.82
CA PRO A 95 14.31 -22.99 -5.19
C PRO A 95 15.55 -22.35 -5.81
N ARG A 96 15.32 -21.52 -6.84
CA ARG A 96 16.39 -20.74 -7.48
C ARG A 96 17.09 -19.81 -6.50
N ARG A 97 16.31 -19.17 -5.62
CA ARG A 97 16.76 -18.34 -4.49
C ARG A 97 15.86 -18.57 -3.29
N LYS A 98 16.40 -18.35 -2.12
CA LYS A 98 15.69 -18.45 -0.83
C LYS A 98 16.04 -17.26 0.04
N ALA A 99 15.09 -16.82 0.84
CA ALA A 99 15.33 -15.84 1.88
C ALA A 99 14.73 -16.34 3.18
N ILE A 100 15.60 -16.71 4.12
CA ILE A 100 15.24 -16.92 5.52
C ILE A 100 15.43 -15.60 6.24
N MET A 101 14.49 -15.20 7.11
CA MET A 101 14.60 -13.88 7.73
C MET A 101 13.87 -13.76 9.06
N ILE A 102 14.42 -12.93 9.90
CA ILE A 102 13.84 -12.43 11.14
C ILE A 102 14.09 -10.92 11.25
N THR A 103 13.24 -10.24 11.99
CA THR A 103 13.45 -8.83 12.34
C THR A 103 13.70 -8.73 13.83
N ALA A 104 14.64 -7.90 14.23
CA ALA A 104 14.97 -7.64 15.62
C ALA A 104 15.42 -6.18 15.83
N THR A 105 15.71 -5.82 17.07
CA THR A 105 16.29 -4.52 17.43
C THR A 105 17.72 -4.72 17.90
N GLY A 106 18.64 -3.91 17.42
CA GLY A 106 20.05 -3.93 17.80
C GLY A 106 20.59 -2.51 17.91
N ALA A 107 21.88 -2.39 18.21
CA ALA A 107 22.53 -1.11 18.39
C ALA A 107 23.70 -0.94 17.41
N LEU A 108 23.74 0.19 16.69
CA LEU A 108 24.88 0.62 15.89
C LEU A 108 25.68 1.68 16.66
N SER A 109 27.00 1.56 16.66
CA SER A 109 27.89 2.54 17.28
C SER A 109 29.23 2.62 16.58
N GLY A 110 30.07 3.62 16.93
CA GLY A 110 31.39 3.79 16.35
C GLY A 110 31.40 4.48 14.99
N ALA A 111 30.32 5.10 14.56
CA ALA A 111 30.28 5.93 13.36
C ALA A 111 31.04 7.26 13.63
N PRO A 112 31.82 7.79 12.66
CA PRO A 112 32.56 9.05 12.80
C PRO A 112 31.62 10.21 13.18
N GLY A 113 31.98 10.96 14.23
CA GLY A 113 31.17 12.09 14.70
C GLY A 113 29.97 11.75 15.56
N HIS A 114 29.71 10.48 15.83
CA HIS A 114 28.62 10.01 16.70
C HIS A 114 29.21 9.39 17.97
N SER A 115 28.88 9.97 19.12
CA SER A 115 29.42 9.55 20.43
C SER A 115 28.55 8.52 21.19
N GLY A 116 27.48 8.04 20.59
CA GLY A 116 26.53 7.13 21.23
C GLY A 116 26.11 5.97 20.34
N ALA A 117 25.43 5.00 20.95
CA ALA A 117 24.77 3.92 20.22
C ALA A 117 23.40 4.38 19.71
N VAL A 118 23.09 4.05 18.47
CA VAL A 118 21.80 4.28 17.83
C VAL A 118 21.06 2.95 17.76
N LEU A 119 19.84 2.91 18.31
CA LEU A 119 18.98 1.74 18.19
C LEU A 119 18.40 1.68 16.77
N VAL A 120 18.51 0.50 16.15
CA VAL A 120 18.03 0.23 14.80
C VAL A 120 17.17 -1.02 14.77
N HIS A 121 16.14 -0.98 13.93
CA HIS A 121 15.43 -2.20 13.55
C HIS A 121 16.22 -2.85 12.41
N PHE A 122 16.80 -4.00 12.67
CA PHE A 122 17.57 -4.73 11.69
C PHE A 122 16.88 -6.02 11.26
N ARG A 123 17.34 -6.56 10.14
CA ARG A 123 16.91 -7.84 9.61
C ARG A 123 18.10 -8.79 9.50
N ALA A 124 18.03 -9.93 10.20
CA ALA A 124 18.92 -11.02 9.91
C ALA A 124 18.32 -11.85 8.76
N THR A 125 19.05 -11.97 7.64
CA THR A 125 18.54 -12.62 6.42
C THR A 125 19.67 -13.26 5.61
N SER A 126 19.33 -13.94 4.52
CA SER A 126 20.31 -14.51 3.60
C SER A 126 20.60 -13.59 2.41
N ALA A 127 21.73 -13.75 1.75
CA ALA A 127 22.10 -12.98 0.54
C ALA A 127 21.06 -13.03 -0.57
N GLY A 128 20.29 -14.12 -0.61
CA GLY A 128 19.19 -14.32 -1.55
C GLY A 128 18.09 -13.25 -1.46
N PHE A 129 17.88 -12.66 -0.29
CA PHE A 129 16.88 -11.63 -0.02
C PHE A 129 16.98 -10.46 -1.01
N PHE A 130 18.16 -9.88 -1.17
CA PHE A 130 18.35 -8.69 -1.97
C PHE A 130 18.00 -8.89 -3.45
N ARG A 131 18.47 -9.98 -4.04
CA ARG A 131 18.18 -10.30 -5.45
C ARG A 131 16.77 -10.82 -5.67
N MET A 132 16.20 -11.51 -4.67
CA MET A 132 14.85 -12.05 -4.73
C MET A 132 13.82 -10.92 -4.78
N PHE A 133 14.00 -9.90 -3.94
CA PHE A 133 13.08 -8.78 -3.84
C PHE A 133 13.50 -7.53 -4.63
N ASP A 134 14.49 -7.66 -5.54
CA ASP A 134 15.02 -6.57 -6.37
C ASP A 134 15.41 -5.33 -5.56
N VAL A 135 16.08 -5.57 -4.42
CA VAL A 135 16.50 -4.50 -3.51
C VAL A 135 17.63 -3.70 -4.18
N PRO A 136 17.45 -2.40 -4.46
CA PRO A 136 18.46 -1.59 -5.12
C PRO A 136 19.57 -1.18 -4.16
N PHE A 137 20.79 -1.00 -4.68
CA PHE A 137 21.95 -0.52 -3.95
C PHE A 137 22.42 0.81 -4.54
N GLU A 138 22.75 1.75 -3.67
CA GLU A 138 23.41 3.00 -4.03
C GLU A 138 24.93 2.83 -4.05
N TYR A 139 25.49 2.12 -3.02
CA TYR A 139 26.91 1.80 -2.95
C TYR A 139 27.10 0.32 -2.64
N GLY A 140 28.14 -0.28 -3.21
CA GLY A 140 28.49 -1.67 -2.95
C GLY A 140 27.48 -2.68 -3.45
N GLY A 141 27.14 -3.65 -2.62
CA GLY A 141 26.19 -4.72 -2.98
C GLY A 141 25.89 -5.67 -1.81
N PRO A 142 25.12 -6.74 -2.08
CA PRO A 142 24.87 -7.77 -1.08
C PRO A 142 26.18 -8.52 -0.74
N TRP A 143 26.20 -9.11 0.45
CA TRP A 143 27.27 -10.08 0.77
C TRP A 143 27.19 -11.32 -0.12
N ASN A 144 28.25 -12.10 -0.14
CA ASN A 144 28.28 -13.36 -0.90
C ASN A 144 27.58 -14.51 -0.13
N ALA A 145 27.24 -15.59 -0.83
CA ALA A 145 26.56 -16.74 -0.22
C ALA A 145 27.40 -17.47 0.84
N ALA A 146 28.72 -17.26 0.92
CA ALA A 146 29.55 -17.85 1.96
C ALA A 146 29.23 -17.27 3.34
N ALA A 147 28.84 -15.99 3.42
CA ALA A 147 28.39 -15.35 4.64
C ALA A 147 27.06 -15.92 5.19
N ASP A 148 26.29 -16.63 4.37
CA ASP A 148 25.07 -17.33 4.81
C ASP A 148 25.41 -18.69 5.48
N GLN A 149 26.60 -19.25 5.20
CA GLN A 149 27.05 -20.53 5.75
C GLN A 149 27.86 -20.39 7.03
N GLY A 150 28.40 -19.20 7.29
CA GLY A 150 29.19 -18.89 8.47
C GLY A 150 28.97 -17.45 8.90
N PRO A 151 29.21 -17.10 10.19
CA PRO A 151 28.95 -15.77 10.72
C PRO A 151 30.01 -14.76 10.25
N GLU A 152 30.06 -14.42 8.95
CA GLU A 152 30.90 -13.36 8.44
C GLU A 152 30.39 -12.00 8.93
N PRO A 153 31.24 -11.14 9.57
CA PRO A 153 30.81 -9.87 10.16
C PRO A 153 30.67 -8.80 9.07
N VAL A 154 29.59 -8.90 8.29
CA VAL A 154 29.23 -7.96 7.23
C VAL A 154 27.84 -7.41 7.46
N ILE A 155 27.65 -6.15 7.11
CA ILE A 155 26.39 -5.43 7.28
C ILE A 155 26.07 -4.61 6.02
N VAL A 156 24.78 -4.55 5.69
CA VAL A 156 24.24 -3.64 4.69
C VAL A 156 23.38 -2.62 5.43
N LEU A 157 23.58 -1.33 5.15
CA LEU A 157 22.79 -0.25 5.74
C LEU A 157 21.68 0.20 4.77
N SER A 158 20.56 0.65 5.32
CA SER A 158 19.60 1.42 4.53
C SER A 158 20.20 2.78 4.14
N ARG A 159 19.70 3.41 3.08
CA ARG A 159 20.10 4.76 2.69
C ARG A 159 19.89 5.74 3.86
N GLN A 160 18.72 5.70 4.48
CA GLN A 160 18.37 6.60 5.58
C GLN A 160 19.35 6.47 6.75
N GLU A 161 19.77 5.25 7.09
CA GLU A 161 20.70 5.05 8.20
C GLU A 161 22.13 5.46 7.81
N ASN A 162 22.55 5.22 6.56
CA ASN A 162 23.82 5.73 6.04
C ASN A 162 23.87 7.27 6.02
N ASP A 163 22.76 7.92 5.64
CA ASP A 163 22.65 9.39 5.64
C ASP A 163 22.82 9.93 7.07
N LYS A 164 22.19 9.31 8.07
CA LYS A 164 22.32 9.69 9.49
C LYS A 164 23.74 9.50 10.02
N LEU A 165 24.35 8.33 9.76
CA LEU A 165 25.63 7.95 10.39
C LEU A 165 26.85 8.45 9.62
N PHE A 166 26.76 8.60 8.30
CA PHE A 166 27.89 8.92 7.42
C PHE A 166 27.64 10.12 6.51
N GLY A 167 26.52 10.86 6.71
CA GLY A 167 26.19 12.05 5.93
C GLY A 167 25.90 11.76 4.45
N GLY A 168 25.44 10.55 4.12
CA GLY A 168 25.11 10.16 2.74
C GLY A 168 26.31 9.83 1.85
N THR A 169 27.51 9.81 2.39
CA THR A 169 28.72 9.43 1.63
C THR A 169 28.85 7.91 1.54
N ASP A 170 29.65 7.44 0.57
CA ASP A 170 29.97 6.02 0.45
C ASP A 170 30.68 5.52 1.73
N SER A 171 30.02 4.63 2.46
CA SER A 171 30.55 4.01 3.68
C SER A 171 31.04 2.58 3.46
N VAL A 172 30.99 2.04 2.24
CA VAL A 172 31.44 0.69 1.92
C VAL A 172 32.91 0.50 2.27
N GLY A 173 33.22 -0.63 2.91
CA GLY A 173 34.56 -0.95 3.42
C GLY A 173 34.85 -0.41 4.81
N ARG A 174 34.06 0.52 5.34
CA ARG A 174 34.23 1.01 6.71
C ARG A 174 33.73 -0.03 7.72
N SER A 175 34.27 0.06 8.95
CA SER A 175 33.82 -0.77 10.07
C SER A 175 32.86 0.00 10.96
N ILE A 176 31.83 -0.66 11.45
CA ILE A 176 30.87 -0.16 12.44
C ILE A 176 30.66 -1.24 13.51
N LEU A 177 30.39 -0.84 14.74
CA LEU A 177 30.02 -1.79 15.79
C LEU A 177 28.50 -2.07 15.71
N PHE A 178 28.14 -3.33 15.59
CA PHE A 178 26.77 -3.83 15.71
C PHE A 178 26.69 -4.73 16.95
N ASP A 179 25.92 -4.33 17.94
CA ASP A 179 25.83 -4.98 19.26
C ASP A 179 27.21 -5.29 19.86
N ASN A 180 28.11 -4.30 19.81
CA ASN A 180 29.52 -4.36 20.26
C ASN A 180 30.44 -5.30 19.45
N HIS A 181 30.00 -5.85 18.33
CA HIS A 181 30.83 -6.63 17.42
C HIS A 181 31.20 -5.79 16.19
N PRO A 182 32.46 -5.82 15.72
CA PRO A 182 32.88 -5.07 14.54
C PRO A 182 32.35 -5.73 13.26
N PHE A 183 31.52 -5.00 12.52
CA PHE A 183 31.01 -5.39 11.21
C PHE A 183 31.57 -4.50 10.12
N ARG A 184 31.88 -5.07 8.96
CA ARG A 184 32.28 -4.34 7.77
C ARG A 184 31.07 -4.00 6.92
N ILE A 185 30.86 -2.74 6.58
CA ILE A 185 29.81 -2.31 5.67
C ILE A 185 30.17 -2.77 4.27
N VAL A 186 29.31 -3.58 3.64
CA VAL A 186 29.52 -4.13 2.29
C VAL A 186 28.60 -3.51 1.25
N GLY A 187 27.51 -2.88 1.69
CA GLY A 187 26.59 -2.19 0.81
C GLY A 187 25.73 -1.17 1.54
N VAL A 188 25.27 -0.20 0.79
CA VAL A 188 24.25 0.76 1.19
C VAL A 188 23.11 0.66 0.19
N LEU A 189 21.91 0.45 0.70
CA LEU A 189 20.73 0.41 -0.15
C LEU A 189 20.43 1.79 -0.75
N ASP A 190 19.83 1.83 -1.92
CA ASP A 190 19.10 2.99 -2.39
C ASP A 190 17.72 3.05 -1.72
N GLN A 191 16.88 3.99 -2.12
CA GLN A 191 15.52 4.11 -1.59
C GLN A 191 14.74 2.82 -1.85
N TRP A 192 14.47 2.07 -0.79
CA TRP A 192 13.71 0.83 -0.85
C TRP A 192 12.79 0.72 0.35
N ASN A 193 11.52 0.96 0.13
CA ASN A 193 10.49 0.85 1.15
C ASN A 193 9.16 0.42 0.51
N PRO A 194 9.06 -0.84 0.03
CA PRO A 194 7.85 -1.33 -0.64
C PRO A 194 6.65 -1.32 0.31
N GLN A 195 5.54 -0.77 -0.16
CA GLN A 195 4.29 -0.76 0.56
C GLN A 195 3.20 -1.49 -0.24
N PRO A 196 2.48 -2.42 0.38
CA PRO A 196 2.67 -2.99 1.71
C PRO A 196 4.01 -3.74 1.87
N THR A 197 4.46 -3.93 3.12
CA THR A 197 5.69 -4.68 3.47
C THR A 197 5.49 -6.18 3.24
N PHE A 198 5.19 -6.57 2.00
CA PHE A 198 4.73 -7.92 1.60
C PHE A 198 5.67 -9.04 2.07
N TYR A 199 6.96 -8.77 2.16
CA TYR A 199 7.99 -9.74 2.52
C TYR A 199 7.99 -10.06 4.04
N ASP A 200 7.41 -9.18 4.87
CA ASP A 200 7.32 -9.37 6.33
C ASP A 200 6.00 -8.82 6.88
N MET A 201 5.01 -9.69 7.03
CA MET A 201 3.70 -9.39 7.61
C MET A 201 3.62 -9.70 9.11
N SER A 202 4.74 -10.11 9.73
CA SER A 202 4.77 -10.49 11.15
C SER A 202 4.63 -9.29 12.10
N GLN A 203 4.89 -8.08 11.62
CA GLN A 203 4.78 -6.86 12.41
C GLN A 203 3.56 -6.03 11.99
N ARG A 204 3.66 -5.35 10.85
CA ARG A 204 2.62 -4.48 10.30
C ARG A 204 2.62 -4.60 8.79
N SER A 205 1.44 -4.51 8.19
CA SER A 205 1.31 -4.51 6.72
C SER A 205 1.94 -3.28 6.07
N PHE A 206 2.10 -2.19 6.83
CA PHE A 206 2.70 -0.94 6.39
C PHE A 206 3.71 -0.49 7.43
N GLY A 207 4.91 -0.13 6.99
CA GLY A 207 5.99 0.27 7.89
C GLY A 207 7.26 0.62 7.13
N ASN A 208 8.25 1.08 7.85
CA ASN A 208 9.56 1.31 7.25
C ASN A 208 10.30 -0.01 7.06
N ALA A 209 11.07 -0.10 5.98
CA ALA A 209 12.03 -1.17 5.79
C ALA A 209 13.08 -1.14 6.92
N SER A 210 13.74 -2.28 7.13
CA SER A 210 14.79 -2.37 8.16
C SER A 210 15.93 -1.41 7.88
N GLU A 211 16.50 -0.83 8.94
CA GLU A 211 17.58 0.17 8.88
C GLU A 211 18.93 -0.48 8.60
N ALA A 212 19.09 -1.77 8.99
CA ALA A 212 20.28 -2.56 8.74
C ALA A 212 19.95 -4.01 8.42
N TYR A 213 20.86 -4.68 7.72
CA TYR A 213 20.74 -6.09 7.33
C TYR A 213 22.03 -6.82 7.66
N VAL A 214 21.92 -7.99 8.29
CA VAL A 214 23.06 -8.86 8.64
C VAL A 214 22.79 -10.30 8.19
N PRO A 215 23.81 -11.13 7.94
CA PRO A 215 23.59 -12.54 7.61
C PRO A 215 22.86 -13.28 8.71
N PHE A 216 21.90 -14.15 8.32
CA PHE A 216 21.11 -14.96 9.26
C PHE A 216 22.00 -15.86 10.14
N ALA A 217 23.19 -16.26 9.67
CA ALA A 217 24.15 -17.04 10.44
C ALA A 217 24.57 -16.38 11.76
N TRP A 218 24.38 -15.08 11.92
CA TRP A 218 24.60 -14.36 13.18
C TRP A 218 23.50 -14.57 14.22
N ASP A 219 22.35 -15.12 13.86
CA ASP A 219 21.23 -15.37 14.76
C ASP A 219 21.68 -16.18 15.99
N ALA A 220 22.37 -17.29 15.76
CA ALA A 220 22.88 -18.17 16.83
C ALA A 220 24.02 -17.55 17.64
N GLN A 221 24.82 -16.67 17.04
CA GLN A 221 25.99 -16.04 17.71
C GLN A 221 25.57 -14.89 18.62
N LEU A 222 24.63 -14.06 18.16
CA LEU A 222 24.13 -12.91 18.89
C LEU A 222 22.92 -13.24 19.76
N HIS A 223 22.44 -14.50 19.72
CA HIS A 223 21.22 -14.91 20.42
C HIS A 223 20.04 -13.96 20.14
N ILE A 224 19.82 -13.67 18.83
CA ILE A 224 18.88 -12.65 18.39
C ILE A 224 17.47 -13.00 18.85
N TRP A 225 16.88 -12.08 19.63
CA TRP A 225 15.49 -12.21 20.03
C TRP A 225 14.58 -11.52 19.00
N PRO A 226 13.58 -12.24 18.43
CA PRO A 226 12.74 -11.66 17.38
C PRO A 226 11.92 -10.47 17.90
N ALA A 227 11.92 -9.37 17.15
CA ALA A 227 10.98 -8.28 17.34
C ALA A 227 9.78 -8.51 16.41
N GLY A 228 8.58 -8.53 16.96
CA GLY A 228 7.37 -8.77 16.22
C GLY A 228 6.55 -9.93 16.76
N HIS A 229 5.65 -10.45 15.93
CA HIS A 229 4.77 -11.53 16.36
C HIS A 229 5.53 -12.86 16.42
N MET A 230 5.41 -13.52 17.55
CA MET A 230 5.86 -14.88 17.78
C MET A 230 4.70 -15.66 18.39
N SER A 231 4.48 -16.88 17.93
CA SER A 231 3.46 -17.76 18.50
C SER A 231 4.09 -19.07 18.95
N CYS A 232 3.74 -19.48 20.16
CA CYS A 232 4.19 -20.75 20.74
C CYS A 232 2.99 -21.64 21.04
N TRP A 233 3.17 -22.95 20.99
CA TRP A 233 2.14 -23.95 21.27
C TRP A 233 2.59 -24.92 22.36
N GLY A 234 1.61 -25.53 23.03
CA GLY A 234 1.84 -26.35 24.21
C GLY A 234 2.25 -25.51 25.41
N ASP A 235 3.13 -26.06 26.23
CA ASP A 235 3.66 -25.39 27.43
C ASP A 235 4.95 -24.59 27.14
N ALA A 236 5.16 -24.21 25.87
CA ALA A 236 6.38 -23.53 25.47
C ALA A 236 6.35 -22.05 25.89
N ASP A 237 7.22 -21.69 26.82
CA ASP A 237 7.47 -20.32 27.28
C ASP A 237 8.99 -20.06 27.33
N PRO A 238 9.62 -19.83 26.17
CA PRO A 238 11.06 -19.66 26.11
C PRO A 238 11.51 -18.32 26.69
N HIS A 239 12.44 -18.37 27.66
CA HIS A 239 13.08 -17.21 28.27
C HIS A 239 14.54 -17.02 27.85
N THR A 240 15.12 -18.02 27.17
CA THR A 240 16.49 -18.00 26.68
C THR A 240 16.53 -18.40 25.21
N TYR A 241 17.57 -17.96 24.48
CA TYR A 241 17.71 -18.30 23.08
C TYR A 241 17.78 -19.83 22.82
N PRO A 242 18.52 -20.66 23.59
CA PRO A 242 18.48 -22.10 23.43
C PRO A 242 17.09 -22.72 23.64
N GLN A 243 16.30 -22.17 24.56
CA GLN A 243 14.90 -22.60 24.73
C GLN A 243 14.05 -22.20 23.51
N LEU A 244 14.26 -20.98 22.97
CA LEU A 244 13.51 -20.49 21.81
C LEU A 244 13.72 -21.35 20.57
N ILE A 245 14.97 -21.69 20.23
CA ILE A 245 15.27 -22.52 19.03
C ILE A 245 14.81 -23.96 19.18
N GLY A 246 14.69 -24.47 20.42
CA GLY A 246 14.22 -25.81 20.72
C GLY A 246 12.71 -25.92 20.96
N ALA A 247 12.02 -24.79 21.10
CA ALA A 247 10.59 -24.74 21.41
C ALA A 247 9.72 -24.91 20.16
N ASN A 248 8.47 -25.31 20.38
CA ASN A 248 7.44 -25.27 19.33
C ASN A 248 6.88 -23.87 19.17
N CYS A 249 7.77 -22.92 18.83
CA CYS A 249 7.47 -21.52 18.56
C CYS A 249 7.80 -21.18 17.10
N VAL A 250 6.97 -20.36 16.47
CA VAL A 250 7.18 -19.88 15.10
C VAL A 250 7.45 -18.38 15.12
N TRP A 251 8.51 -17.96 14.44
CA TRP A 251 9.00 -16.58 14.41
C TRP A 251 9.87 -16.25 13.20
N ILE A 252 10.14 -17.24 12.33
CA ILE A 252 11.01 -17.10 11.15
C ILE A 252 10.17 -17.10 9.88
N LEU A 253 10.44 -16.14 9.01
CA LEU A 253 9.86 -16.07 7.67
C LEU A 253 10.77 -16.76 6.66
N LEU A 254 10.18 -17.50 5.74
CA LEU A 254 10.87 -18.13 4.63
C LEU A 254 10.17 -17.81 3.31
N TRP A 255 10.95 -17.32 2.36
CA TRP A 255 10.51 -17.12 0.98
C TRP A 255 11.31 -17.96 0.01
N ALA A 256 10.65 -18.40 -1.04
CA ALA A 256 11.24 -19.21 -2.11
C ALA A 256 10.94 -18.60 -3.48
N GLU A 257 11.96 -18.51 -4.34
CA GLU A 257 11.82 -18.15 -5.75
C GLU A 257 11.77 -19.43 -6.58
N LEU A 258 10.60 -19.72 -7.16
CA LEU A 258 10.27 -20.93 -7.92
C LEU A 258 9.86 -20.49 -9.33
N PRO A 259 10.79 -20.52 -10.31
CA PRO A 259 10.60 -19.87 -11.60
C PRO A 259 9.55 -20.54 -12.50
N ASP A 260 9.23 -21.82 -12.26
CA ASP A 260 8.32 -22.59 -13.09
C ASP A 260 7.42 -23.53 -12.27
N ALA A 261 6.45 -24.14 -12.93
CA ALA A 261 5.52 -25.08 -12.29
C ALA A 261 6.21 -26.31 -11.74
N ALA A 262 7.24 -26.83 -12.43
CA ALA A 262 7.96 -28.02 -12.00
C ALA A 262 8.72 -27.77 -10.71
N SER A 263 9.45 -26.66 -10.59
CA SER A 263 10.15 -26.28 -9.34
C SER A 263 9.15 -26.08 -8.18
N ARG A 264 7.99 -25.52 -8.45
CA ARG A 264 6.92 -25.35 -7.46
C ARG A 264 6.37 -26.70 -6.98
N GLU A 265 6.06 -27.61 -7.89
CA GLU A 265 5.58 -28.95 -7.56
C GLU A 265 6.63 -29.76 -6.79
N HIS A 266 7.89 -29.71 -7.22
CA HIS A 266 8.99 -30.40 -6.52
C HIS A 266 9.21 -29.83 -5.11
N PHE A 267 9.14 -28.51 -4.94
CA PHE A 267 9.31 -27.91 -3.62
C PHE A 267 8.11 -28.18 -2.71
N GLN A 268 6.90 -28.20 -3.26
CA GLN A 268 5.70 -28.62 -2.52
C GLN A 268 5.84 -30.10 -2.06
N ALA A 269 6.28 -30.99 -2.94
CA ALA A 269 6.52 -32.40 -2.59
C ALA A 269 7.62 -32.54 -1.52
N TYR A 270 8.66 -31.71 -1.57
CA TYR A 270 9.72 -31.68 -0.54
C TYR A 270 9.16 -31.27 0.83
N MET A 271 8.32 -30.23 0.88
CA MET A 271 7.62 -29.81 2.09
C MET A 271 6.70 -30.90 2.63
N ASP A 272 5.98 -31.59 1.74
CA ASP A 272 5.04 -32.64 2.10
C ASP A 272 5.78 -33.90 2.64
N ALA A 273 6.93 -34.21 2.06
CA ALA A 273 7.79 -35.30 2.56
C ALA A 273 8.36 -34.96 3.96
N TYR A 274 8.79 -33.74 4.17
CA TYR A 274 9.23 -33.25 5.48
C TYR A 274 8.09 -33.35 6.51
N TRP A 275 6.90 -32.84 6.16
CA TRP A 275 5.72 -32.96 7.00
C TRP A 275 5.45 -34.41 7.40
N ALA A 276 5.47 -35.34 6.43
CA ALA A 276 5.22 -36.76 6.67
C ALA A 276 6.27 -37.41 7.61
N GLN A 277 7.54 -36.99 7.50
CA GLN A 277 8.60 -37.41 8.40
C GLN A 277 8.36 -36.88 9.83
N GLN A 278 8.05 -35.60 9.99
CA GLN A 278 7.80 -34.98 11.28
C GLN A 278 6.53 -35.53 11.95
N HIS A 279 5.51 -35.84 11.16
CA HIS A 279 4.29 -36.50 11.65
C HIS A 279 4.57 -37.88 12.21
N LYS A 280 5.39 -38.69 11.51
CA LYS A 280 5.82 -40.00 12.02
C LYS A 280 6.62 -39.91 13.33
N MET A 281 7.36 -38.81 13.54
CA MET A 281 8.09 -38.54 14.77
C MET A 281 7.22 -37.95 15.89
N GLY A 282 5.91 -37.72 15.64
CA GLY A 282 4.95 -37.19 16.62
C GLY A 282 4.93 -35.67 16.75
N ARG A 283 5.69 -34.92 15.89
CA ARG A 283 5.72 -33.47 15.98
C ARG A 283 4.47 -32.81 15.37
N PHE A 284 4.11 -33.16 14.14
CA PHE A 284 3.00 -32.53 13.42
C PHE A 284 1.74 -33.37 13.57
N GLN A 285 0.92 -33.03 14.55
CA GLN A 285 -0.30 -33.79 14.88
C GLN A 285 -1.54 -33.32 14.13
N ARG A 286 -1.51 -32.14 13.52
CA ARG A 286 -2.62 -31.59 12.73
C ARG A 286 -2.60 -32.14 11.30
N PRO A 287 -3.74 -32.09 10.59
CA PRO A 287 -3.77 -32.40 9.15
C PRO A 287 -2.75 -31.56 8.38
N ARG A 288 -2.18 -32.16 7.35
CA ARG A 288 -1.20 -31.46 6.50
C ARG A 288 -1.81 -30.20 5.86
N ASP A 289 -1.21 -29.06 6.13
CA ASP A 289 -1.54 -27.77 5.49
C ASP A 289 -0.25 -27.00 5.17
N ASN A 290 0.52 -27.52 4.19
CA ASN A 290 1.72 -26.88 3.68
C ASN A 290 1.36 -26.06 2.46
N ARG A 291 1.67 -24.77 2.44
CA ARG A 291 1.27 -23.89 1.34
C ARG A 291 2.42 -23.02 0.85
N LEU A 292 2.40 -22.79 -0.45
CA LEU A 292 3.20 -21.79 -1.16
C LEU A 292 2.27 -20.67 -1.59
N TRP A 293 2.45 -19.49 -1.00
CA TRP A 293 1.58 -18.34 -1.24
C TRP A 293 2.25 -17.38 -2.22
N PRO A 294 1.72 -17.20 -3.45
CA PRO A 294 2.14 -16.10 -4.30
C PRO A 294 1.80 -14.75 -3.63
N VAL A 295 2.54 -13.70 -4.00
CA VAL A 295 2.49 -12.42 -3.28
C VAL A 295 1.07 -11.86 -3.17
N ASP A 296 0.27 -11.89 -4.22
CA ASP A 296 -1.11 -11.39 -4.24
C ASP A 296 -2.03 -12.15 -3.26
N ARG A 297 -1.88 -13.48 -3.20
CA ARG A 297 -2.63 -14.33 -2.27
C ARG A 297 -2.16 -14.14 -0.83
N TRP A 298 -0.86 -13.92 -0.65
CA TRP A 298 -0.27 -13.60 0.64
C TRP A 298 -0.82 -12.28 1.20
N LEU A 299 -0.85 -11.22 0.38
CA LEU A 299 -1.44 -9.94 0.74
C LEU A 299 -2.95 -10.05 1.06
N THR A 300 -3.68 -10.84 0.28
CA THR A 300 -5.11 -11.09 0.50
C THR A 300 -5.35 -11.83 1.83
N ARG A 301 -4.53 -12.84 2.13
CA ARG A 301 -4.60 -13.61 3.38
C ARG A 301 -4.43 -12.72 4.61
N HIS A 302 -3.51 -11.77 4.54
CA HIS A 302 -3.24 -10.81 5.62
C HIS A 302 -4.25 -9.66 5.70
N HIS A 303 -5.30 -9.67 4.88
CA HIS A 303 -6.31 -8.61 4.86
C HIS A 303 -5.70 -7.21 4.81
N VAL A 304 -4.63 -7.03 4.00
CA VAL A 304 -3.91 -5.76 3.87
C VAL A 304 -4.86 -4.62 3.51
N VAL A 305 -5.83 -4.90 2.64
CA VAL A 305 -6.98 -4.03 2.42
C VAL A 305 -8.09 -4.43 3.38
N THR A 306 -8.26 -3.66 4.42
CA THR A 306 -9.30 -3.91 5.42
C THR A 306 -10.71 -3.68 4.87
N ASP A 307 -11.71 -4.31 5.45
CA ASP A 307 -13.10 -4.08 5.06
C ASP A 307 -13.54 -2.64 5.35
N ASN A 308 -12.97 -2.00 6.36
CA ASN A 308 -13.16 -0.58 6.64
C ASN A 308 -12.65 0.30 5.47
N SER A 309 -11.50 -0.01 4.88
CA SER A 309 -10.97 0.73 3.72
C SER A 309 -11.89 0.59 2.50
N LYS A 310 -12.44 -0.60 2.26
CA LYS A 310 -13.44 -0.84 1.20
C LYS A 310 -14.74 -0.07 1.48
N LEU A 311 -15.18 -0.03 2.75
CA LEU A 311 -16.36 0.72 3.15
C LEU A 311 -16.15 2.23 2.95
N LEU A 312 -15.01 2.78 3.38
CA LEU A 312 -14.67 4.18 3.17
C LEU A 312 -14.67 4.56 1.69
N LEU A 313 -14.11 3.71 0.82
CA LEU A 313 -14.15 3.93 -0.62
C LEU A 313 -15.58 3.99 -1.16
N ARG A 314 -16.45 3.06 -0.74
CA ARG A 314 -17.88 3.07 -1.13
C ARG A 314 -18.59 4.32 -0.63
N LEU A 315 -18.31 4.77 0.60
CA LEU A 315 -18.87 5.98 1.18
C LEU A 315 -18.40 7.24 0.44
N ALA A 316 -17.13 7.31 0.01
CA ALA A 316 -16.61 8.43 -0.78
C ALA A 316 -17.33 8.55 -2.13
N PHE A 317 -17.55 7.43 -2.84
CA PHE A 317 -18.34 7.43 -4.09
C PHE A 317 -19.82 7.78 -3.85
N ALA A 318 -20.42 7.28 -2.77
CA ALA A 318 -21.80 7.65 -2.40
C ALA A 318 -21.91 9.16 -2.08
N PHE A 319 -20.93 9.71 -1.37
CA PHE A 319 -20.85 11.14 -1.08
C PHE A 319 -20.73 11.97 -2.36
N LEU A 320 -19.85 11.57 -3.29
CA LEU A 320 -19.75 12.21 -4.62
C LEU A 320 -21.10 12.16 -5.36
N ALA A 321 -21.78 11.02 -5.35
CA ALA A 321 -23.11 10.89 -5.99
C ALA A 321 -24.12 11.86 -5.39
N VAL A 322 -24.16 12.01 -4.06
CA VAL A 322 -25.03 12.98 -3.37
C VAL A 322 -24.66 14.42 -3.78
N CYS A 323 -23.38 14.76 -3.83
CA CYS A 323 -22.91 16.08 -4.29
C CYS A 323 -23.35 16.37 -5.73
N LEU A 324 -23.27 15.38 -6.62
CA LEU A 324 -23.74 15.50 -8.01
C LEU A 324 -25.27 15.68 -8.11
N ILE A 325 -26.04 14.88 -7.37
CA ILE A 325 -27.51 14.98 -7.34
C ILE A 325 -27.94 16.37 -6.84
N ASN A 326 -27.31 16.87 -5.77
CA ASN A 326 -27.56 18.21 -5.27
C ASN A 326 -27.21 19.29 -6.31
N THR A 327 -26.08 19.12 -7.00
CA THR A 327 -25.68 20.04 -8.08
C THR A 327 -26.71 20.05 -9.22
N VAL A 328 -27.23 18.88 -9.64
CA VAL A 328 -28.32 18.78 -10.65
C VAL A 328 -29.57 19.52 -10.19
N GLY A 329 -29.99 19.37 -8.92
CA GLY A 329 -31.14 20.06 -8.35
C GLY A 329 -30.99 21.59 -8.36
N ILE A 330 -29.79 22.05 -7.98
CA ILE A 330 -29.45 23.46 -7.96
C ILE A 330 -29.38 24.04 -9.39
N GLU A 331 -28.76 23.33 -10.32
CA GLU A 331 -28.75 23.72 -11.75
C GLU A 331 -30.15 23.81 -12.33
N LEU A 332 -31.00 22.82 -12.07
CA LEU A 332 -32.38 22.86 -12.54
C LEU A 332 -33.14 24.08 -12.01
N THR A 333 -32.97 24.38 -10.72
CA THR A 333 -33.58 25.60 -10.10
C THR A 333 -33.06 26.88 -10.73
N LYS A 334 -31.75 27.00 -10.95
CA LYS A 334 -31.12 28.15 -11.61
C LYS A 334 -31.65 28.32 -13.01
N PHE A 335 -31.80 27.24 -13.76
CA PHE A 335 -32.27 27.26 -15.13
C PHE A 335 -33.78 27.55 -15.24
N LEU A 336 -34.62 27.07 -14.33
CA LEU A 336 -36.05 27.42 -14.27
C LEU A 336 -36.23 28.92 -14.01
N ARG A 337 -35.42 29.54 -13.17
CA ARG A 337 -35.41 31.00 -12.97
C ARG A 337 -35.00 31.77 -14.21
N ALA A 338 -34.15 31.21 -15.07
CA ALA A 338 -33.72 31.81 -16.32
C ALA A 338 -34.66 31.52 -17.52
N ALA A 339 -35.68 30.69 -17.32
CA ALA A 339 -36.59 30.22 -18.38
C ALA A 339 -37.31 31.40 -19.13
N PRO A 340 -37.76 32.49 -18.48
CA PRO A 340 -38.37 33.63 -19.21
C PRO A 340 -37.41 34.27 -20.20
N LEU A 341 -36.16 34.52 -19.81
CA LEU A 341 -35.10 35.09 -20.69
C LEU A 341 -34.76 34.11 -21.84
N THR A 342 -34.79 32.81 -21.57
CA THR A 342 -34.58 31.77 -22.59
C THR A 342 -35.75 31.75 -23.61
N GLY A 343 -36.98 31.95 -23.12
CA GLY A 343 -38.16 32.09 -23.98
C GLY A 343 -38.06 33.25 -24.95
N VAL A 344 -37.67 34.46 -24.47
CA VAL A 344 -37.42 35.63 -25.30
C VAL A 344 -36.37 35.36 -26.37
N ARG A 345 -35.23 34.75 -26.01
CA ARG A 345 -34.17 34.39 -26.99
C ARG A 345 -34.69 33.44 -28.06
N ARG A 346 -35.52 32.47 -27.71
CA ARG A 346 -36.14 31.56 -28.66
C ARG A 346 -37.12 32.27 -29.60
N ALA A 347 -37.87 33.19 -29.08
CA ALA A 347 -38.75 34.05 -29.90
C ALA A 347 -37.98 34.91 -30.90
N LEU A 348 -36.74 35.32 -30.54
CA LEU A 348 -35.81 36.07 -31.39
C LEU A 348 -34.99 35.17 -32.34
N GLY A 349 -35.30 33.87 -32.41
CA GLY A 349 -34.71 32.94 -33.40
C GLY A 349 -33.58 32.01 -32.89
N ALA A 350 -33.31 31.95 -31.58
CA ALA A 350 -32.33 31.01 -31.05
C ALA A 350 -32.82 29.57 -31.15
N SER A 351 -32.02 28.70 -31.76
CA SER A 351 -32.35 27.26 -31.88
C SER A 351 -32.23 26.54 -30.53
N ARG A 352 -32.96 25.41 -30.39
CA ARG A 352 -32.90 24.55 -29.20
C ARG A 352 -31.46 24.06 -28.93
N GLY A 353 -30.71 23.76 -29.97
CA GLY A 353 -29.32 23.30 -29.89
C GLY A 353 -28.37 24.39 -29.33
N HIS A 354 -28.56 25.66 -29.69
CA HIS A 354 -27.77 26.77 -29.14
C HIS A 354 -28.01 26.96 -27.64
N ILE A 355 -29.24 26.82 -27.18
CA ILE A 355 -29.57 26.91 -25.75
C ILE A 355 -29.00 25.72 -24.98
N PHE A 356 -29.17 24.50 -25.51
CA PHE A 356 -28.61 23.31 -24.92
C PHE A 356 -27.08 23.42 -24.79
N LEU A 357 -26.40 23.79 -25.87
CA LEU A 357 -24.93 23.91 -25.87
C LEU A 357 -24.44 25.02 -24.91
N GLN A 358 -25.17 26.12 -24.79
CA GLN A 358 -24.84 27.17 -23.82
C GLN A 358 -24.84 26.64 -22.38
N HIS A 359 -25.90 25.88 -22.00
CA HIS A 359 -26.00 25.32 -20.65
C HIS A 359 -24.98 24.18 -20.42
N LEU A 360 -24.72 23.38 -21.44
CA LEU A 360 -23.68 22.35 -21.37
C LEU A 360 -22.28 22.96 -21.14
N VAL A 361 -21.95 24.05 -21.78
CA VAL A 361 -20.69 24.78 -21.56
C VAL A 361 -20.65 25.39 -20.16
N GLU A 362 -21.77 25.89 -19.65
CA GLU A 362 -21.85 26.40 -18.30
C GLU A 362 -21.61 25.33 -17.25
N THR A 363 -22.25 24.14 -17.37
CA THR A 363 -22.01 22.99 -16.50
C THR A 363 -20.58 22.47 -16.63
N ALA A 364 -20.06 22.40 -17.84
CA ALA A 364 -18.67 21.96 -18.08
C ALA A 364 -17.64 22.86 -17.38
N LEU A 365 -17.88 24.18 -17.37
CA LEU A 365 -17.01 25.14 -16.67
C LEU A 365 -17.11 24.97 -15.14
N ILE A 366 -18.29 24.76 -14.60
CA ILE A 366 -18.49 24.47 -13.17
C ILE A 366 -17.75 23.19 -12.79
N ALA A 367 -17.89 22.13 -13.61
CA ALA A 367 -17.19 20.86 -13.43
C ALA A 367 -15.67 21.02 -13.45
N LEU A 368 -15.15 21.77 -14.44
CA LEU A 368 -13.71 21.99 -14.60
C LEU A 368 -13.13 22.76 -13.39
N ILE A 369 -13.79 23.83 -12.96
CA ILE A 369 -13.35 24.62 -11.81
C ILE A 369 -13.46 23.79 -10.52
N GLY A 370 -14.58 23.09 -10.32
CA GLY A 370 -14.78 22.20 -9.18
C GLY A 370 -13.75 21.08 -9.12
N SER A 371 -13.42 20.46 -10.25
CA SER A 371 -12.39 19.44 -10.33
C SER A 371 -10.99 19.98 -10.03
N ALA A 372 -10.64 21.16 -10.54
CA ALA A 372 -9.35 21.79 -10.27
C ALA A 372 -9.19 22.13 -8.76
N ILE A 373 -10.24 22.67 -8.15
CA ILE A 373 -10.24 22.94 -6.70
C ILE A 373 -10.23 21.65 -5.90
N GLY A 374 -11.00 20.63 -6.31
CA GLY A 374 -11.01 19.30 -5.67
C GLY A 374 -9.62 18.63 -5.71
N LEU A 375 -8.91 18.76 -6.83
CA LEU A 375 -7.54 18.29 -6.95
C LEU A 375 -6.57 19.03 -6.02
N ALA A 376 -6.69 20.35 -5.93
CA ALA A 376 -5.86 21.14 -5.01
C ALA A 376 -6.15 20.81 -3.54
N LEU A 377 -7.43 20.59 -3.18
CA LEU A 377 -7.83 20.13 -1.86
C LEU A 377 -7.28 18.74 -1.56
N SER A 378 -7.40 17.78 -2.48
CA SER A 378 -6.89 16.42 -2.28
C SER A 378 -5.37 16.41 -2.08
N TRP A 379 -4.64 17.26 -2.78
CA TRP A 379 -3.20 17.41 -2.56
C TRP A 379 -2.90 17.94 -1.14
N ALA A 380 -3.61 18.98 -0.70
CA ALA A 380 -3.45 19.54 0.63
C ALA A 380 -3.86 18.55 1.75
N GLU A 381 -4.92 17.76 1.52
CA GLU A 381 -5.35 16.71 2.45
C GLU A 381 -4.31 15.57 2.56
N LEU A 382 -3.74 15.12 1.44
CA LEU A 382 -2.68 14.10 1.45
C LEU A 382 -1.41 14.62 2.14
N ASP A 383 -1.00 15.86 1.88
CA ASP A 383 0.13 16.51 2.54
C ASP A 383 -0.10 16.63 4.06
N ALA A 384 -1.31 17.03 4.47
CA ALA A 384 -1.70 17.09 5.87
C ALA A 384 -1.66 15.70 6.54
N ILE A 385 -2.10 14.64 5.85
CA ILE A 385 -2.01 13.26 6.35
C ILE A 385 -0.53 12.89 6.54
N GLN A 386 0.34 13.17 5.56
CA GLN A 386 1.78 12.92 5.68
C GLN A 386 2.37 13.65 6.89
N ALA A 387 2.07 14.92 7.06
CA ALA A 387 2.57 15.74 8.17
C ALA A 387 2.09 15.23 9.54
N LEU A 388 0.82 14.84 9.66
CA LEU A 388 0.25 14.30 10.90
C LEU A 388 0.89 12.97 11.30
N TYR A 389 1.24 12.13 10.33
CA TYR A 389 1.82 10.80 10.58
C TYR A 389 3.35 10.76 10.44
N ALA A 390 4.01 11.85 10.11
CA ALA A 390 5.47 11.92 9.95
C ALA A 390 6.25 11.53 11.21
N GLY A 391 5.67 11.70 12.41
CA GLY A 391 6.28 11.29 13.68
C GLY A 391 5.71 10.00 14.27
N SER A 392 4.72 9.40 13.64
CA SER A 392 4.10 8.17 14.13
C SER A 392 4.81 6.93 13.58
N LYS A 393 4.85 5.86 14.38
CA LYS A 393 5.29 4.54 13.90
C LYS A 393 4.29 3.91 12.91
N ASP A 394 3.17 4.57 12.67
CA ASP A 394 2.13 4.13 11.75
C ASP A 394 2.40 4.65 10.35
N ALA A 395 2.55 3.74 9.42
CA ALA A 395 2.94 4.01 8.03
C ALA A 395 1.85 4.64 7.16
N TYR A 396 0.76 5.16 7.75
CA TYR A 396 -0.30 5.81 6.96
C TYR A 396 0.22 7.02 6.17
N GLY A 397 1.24 7.72 6.67
CA GLY A 397 1.92 8.78 5.93
C GLY A 397 2.59 8.26 4.64
N LEU A 398 3.07 7.02 4.62
CA LEU A 398 3.69 6.40 3.45
C LEU A 398 2.67 6.04 2.35
N LEU A 399 1.39 5.88 2.72
CA LEU A 399 0.30 5.57 1.79
C LEU A 399 -0.26 6.82 1.11
N ALA A 400 0.01 8.00 1.65
CA ALA A 400 -0.51 9.27 1.17
C ALA A 400 0.34 9.87 0.01
N HIS A 401 1.01 9.04 -0.78
CA HIS A 401 1.73 9.49 -1.96
C HIS A 401 0.78 9.67 -3.14
N PHE A 402 0.96 10.79 -3.84
CA PHE A 402 0.17 11.16 -4.99
C PHE A 402 0.41 10.16 -6.14
N ASP A 403 -0.60 9.35 -6.45
CA ASP A 403 -0.58 8.48 -7.63
C ASP A 403 -1.14 9.24 -8.85
N PRO A 404 -0.31 9.68 -9.81
CA PRO A 404 -0.78 10.48 -10.93
C PRO A 404 -1.77 9.72 -11.83
N LEU A 405 -1.65 8.42 -11.94
CA LEU A 405 -2.56 7.60 -12.77
C LEU A 405 -3.92 7.44 -12.09
N GLY A 406 -3.95 7.14 -10.79
CA GLY A 406 -5.19 7.07 -10.00
C GLY A 406 -5.93 8.39 -9.97
N VAL A 407 -5.21 9.50 -9.86
CA VAL A 407 -5.77 10.85 -9.92
C VAL A 407 -6.37 11.15 -11.30
N LEU A 408 -5.67 10.77 -12.38
CA LEU A 408 -6.20 10.96 -13.74
C LEU A 408 -7.52 10.21 -13.94
N TRP A 409 -7.62 8.98 -13.47
CA TRP A 409 -8.86 8.20 -13.52
C TRP A 409 -9.97 8.82 -12.67
N ALA A 410 -9.66 9.29 -11.46
CA ALA A 410 -10.63 9.95 -10.59
C ALA A 410 -11.16 11.25 -11.22
N LEU A 411 -10.29 12.07 -11.81
CA LEU A 411 -10.68 13.29 -12.53
C LEU A 411 -11.52 12.98 -13.77
N ALA A 412 -11.15 11.96 -14.53
CA ALA A 412 -11.91 11.54 -15.70
C ALA A 412 -13.32 11.07 -15.33
N LEU A 413 -13.44 10.25 -14.28
CA LEU A 413 -14.73 9.78 -13.75
C LEU A 413 -15.57 10.94 -13.22
N ALA A 414 -14.96 11.86 -12.49
CA ALA A 414 -15.66 13.03 -11.94
C ALA A 414 -16.13 13.98 -13.03
N ALA A 415 -15.30 14.25 -14.04
CA ALA A 415 -15.69 15.06 -15.21
C ALA A 415 -16.83 14.40 -15.99
N LEU A 416 -16.75 13.09 -16.23
CA LEU A 416 -17.80 12.33 -16.91
C LEU A 416 -19.11 12.35 -16.11
N ALA A 417 -19.06 12.09 -14.81
CA ALA A 417 -20.24 12.11 -13.94
C ALA A 417 -20.89 13.49 -13.90
N THR A 418 -20.11 14.56 -13.84
CA THR A 418 -20.61 15.93 -13.84
C THR A 418 -21.23 16.31 -15.18
N LEU A 419 -20.62 15.88 -16.31
CA LEU A 419 -21.20 16.09 -17.64
C LEU A 419 -22.55 15.36 -17.78
N ILE A 420 -22.64 14.10 -17.34
CA ILE A 420 -23.90 13.33 -17.34
C ILE A 420 -24.93 14.03 -16.47
N ALA A 421 -24.58 14.51 -15.29
CA ALA A 421 -25.46 15.26 -14.41
C ALA A 421 -25.99 16.54 -15.05
N GLY A 422 -25.17 17.27 -15.82
CA GLY A 422 -25.57 18.48 -16.54
C GLY A 422 -26.40 18.24 -17.80
N LEU A 423 -26.32 17.06 -18.40
CA LEU A 423 -27.09 16.71 -19.61
C LEU A 423 -28.60 16.75 -19.36
N TYR A 424 -29.08 16.24 -18.23
CA TYR A 424 -30.52 16.19 -17.93
C TYR A 424 -31.14 17.59 -17.79
N PRO A 425 -30.61 18.51 -16.97
CA PRO A 425 -31.13 19.87 -16.88
C PRO A 425 -31.07 20.63 -18.21
N ALA A 426 -29.97 20.54 -18.93
CA ALA A 426 -29.77 21.19 -20.23
C ALA A 426 -30.77 20.71 -21.29
N TRP A 427 -31.03 19.41 -21.34
CA TRP A 427 -32.02 18.80 -22.24
C TRP A 427 -33.43 19.24 -21.90
N ARG A 428 -33.83 19.25 -20.63
CA ARG A 428 -35.18 19.65 -20.19
C ARG A 428 -35.51 21.08 -20.54
N ILE A 429 -34.58 22.01 -20.39
CA ILE A 429 -34.78 23.42 -20.72
C ILE A 429 -34.89 23.67 -22.21
N GLY A 430 -34.15 22.95 -23.04
CA GLY A 430 -34.29 23.02 -24.49
C GLY A 430 -35.71 22.68 -24.99
N ARG A 431 -36.52 22.00 -24.19
CA ARG A 431 -37.88 21.54 -24.52
C ARG A 431 -39.03 22.43 -23.98
N VAL A 432 -38.73 23.44 -23.13
CA VAL A 432 -39.75 24.31 -22.56
C VAL A 432 -40.40 25.13 -23.70
N PRO A 433 -41.77 25.11 -23.86
CA PRO A 433 -42.45 25.86 -24.91
C PRO A 433 -42.42 27.36 -24.60
N PRO A 434 -42.10 28.23 -25.57
CA PRO A 434 -42.05 29.68 -25.35
C PRO A 434 -43.36 30.32 -24.88
N ALA A 435 -44.48 29.71 -25.28
CA ALA A 435 -45.82 30.24 -25.05
C ALA A 435 -46.26 30.25 -23.57
N LEU A 436 -45.73 29.38 -22.72
CA LEU A 436 -46.12 29.25 -21.31
C LEU A 436 -45.64 30.42 -20.42
N HIS A 437 -44.57 31.12 -20.84
CA HIS A 437 -43.98 32.21 -20.05
C HIS A 437 -44.26 33.62 -20.57
N LEU A 438 -44.89 33.77 -21.74
CA LEU A 438 -45.37 35.05 -22.29
C LEU A 438 -46.75 35.42 -21.76
N LYS A 439 -47.49 34.53 -21.11
CA LYS A 439 -48.84 34.73 -20.62
C LYS A 439 -48.94 35.16 -19.13
N SER A 440 -47.82 35.29 -18.43
CA SER A 440 -47.75 35.62 -16.99
C SER A 440 -47.10 36.99 -16.69
N GLN A 441 -47.22 37.93 -17.62
CA GLN A 441 -47.01 39.37 -17.34
C GLN A 441 -48.30 40.13 -17.42
#